data_ceb1b0bc9e0dc26e3b196e190b7e55df
#
_entry.id   ceb1b0bc9e0dc26e3b196e190b7e55df
#
_cell.length_a   1.000
_cell.length_b   1.000
_cell.length_c   1.000
_cell.angle_alpha   90.00
_cell.angle_beta   90.00
_cell.angle_gamma   90.00
#
_symmetry.space_group_name_H-M   'P 1'
#
loop_
_entity.id
_entity.type
_entity.pdbx_description
1 polymer ?
#
loop_
_entity_poly.entity_id
_entity_poly.type
_entity_poly.pdbx_seq_one_letter_code
_entity_poly.pdbx_strand_id
1 'polypeptide(L)'
;MLIFRQLFDPTSSTYTYLLGDAGEAVLIDPVFENVRRDLALLRELGLRLTATLDTHVHADHVTAAWLLKARSGSQILLSEAAAATHVDRPLRHGDQVVFGARHLEVRATPGHTSGCLTYVLDDQRMAFTGDSLLIRGCGRTDFQQGSPAQLYRSVQDQILSLPPDCLLYPGHDYRGLTVTSVAEEKRYNPRLGGDTDAADFAGYMNHLGLPHPKLMDIAVPANLRCGQPDDRTVLPQEPTWAPLTCRFSGIWEIQPTALQEQIAGKKASEIQIVDVREPSEFSDSLGHIRGARLLPLSELASRIGEIAADRPVVTVCRSGARSAQATVLLQKAGVKQLANLAGGMLRWRAESLPVEQGSE
;
A
#
# COMPACT_ATOMS: atom_id res chain seq x y z
N MET A 1 -3.13 14.51 -24.17
CA MET A 1 -1.95 14.91 -23.36
C MET A 1 -1.79 13.93 -22.23
N LEU A 2 -0.60 13.38 -22.01
CA LEU A 2 -0.36 12.42 -20.92
C LEU A 2 -0.59 13.08 -19.56
N ILE A 3 -1.44 12.48 -18.73
CA ILE A 3 -1.62 12.81 -17.31
C ILE A 3 -0.78 11.82 -16.53
N PHE A 4 0.11 12.31 -15.65
CA PHE A 4 0.97 11.50 -14.80
C PHE A 4 0.86 11.94 -13.35
N ARG A 5 0.73 10.98 -12.44
CA ARG A 5 0.82 11.21 -10.98
C ARG A 5 1.63 10.11 -10.32
N GLN A 6 2.54 10.52 -9.47
CA GLN A 6 3.29 9.65 -8.56
C GLN A 6 2.70 9.81 -7.16
N LEU A 7 2.22 8.71 -6.60
CA LEU A 7 1.49 8.68 -5.34
C LEU A 7 2.26 7.82 -4.34
N PHE A 8 2.53 8.36 -3.16
CA PHE A 8 3.32 7.68 -2.14
C PHE A 8 2.46 7.07 -1.04
N ASP A 9 2.80 5.85 -0.63
CA ASP A 9 2.30 5.23 0.58
C ASP A 9 3.39 5.22 1.66
N PRO A 10 3.25 6.00 2.75
CA PRO A 10 4.27 6.09 3.78
C PRO A 10 4.39 4.84 4.65
N THR A 11 3.40 3.93 4.60
CA THR A 11 3.39 2.72 5.42
C THR A 11 4.32 1.65 4.85
N SER A 12 4.26 1.43 3.55
CA SER A 12 5.11 0.48 2.81
C SER A 12 6.29 1.15 2.11
N SER A 13 6.31 2.48 2.02
CA SER A 13 7.25 3.26 1.21
C SER A 13 7.14 2.98 -0.29
N THR A 14 5.95 2.58 -0.73
CA THR A 14 5.63 2.23 -2.12
C THR A 14 5.19 3.45 -2.91
N TYR A 15 5.57 3.51 -4.17
CA TYR A 15 4.98 4.41 -5.16
C TYR A 15 3.93 3.71 -6.00
N THR A 16 2.73 4.30 -6.05
CA THR A 16 1.70 3.98 -7.05
C THR A 16 1.78 5.02 -8.17
N TYR A 17 1.69 4.59 -9.42
CA TYR A 17 1.72 5.48 -10.57
C TYR A 17 0.40 5.47 -11.32
N LEU A 18 -0.17 6.67 -11.55
CA LEU A 18 -1.32 6.88 -12.41
C LEU A 18 -0.85 7.47 -13.74
N LEU A 19 -1.15 6.78 -14.83
CA LEU A 19 -0.98 7.29 -16.19
C LEU A 19 -2.35 7.37 -16.85
N GLY A 20 -2.65 8.52 -17.45
CA GLY A 20 -3.92 8.75 -18.14
C GLY A 20 -3.73 9.45 -19.46
N ASP A 21 -4.51 9.08 -20.46
CA ASP A 21 -4.62 9.76 -21.75
C ASP A 21 -6.01 9.55 -22.35
N ALA A 22 -6.53 10.56 -23.04
CA ALA A 22 -7.81 10.52 -23.76
C ALA A 22 -9.00 9.95 -22.93
N GLY A 23 -9.04 10.26 -21.62
CA GLY A 23 -10.12 9.81 -20.72
C GLY A 23 -9.95 8.40 -20.15
N GLU A 24 -8.88 7.68 -20.49
CA GLU A 24 -8.55 6.36 -19.96
C GLU A 24 -7.30 6.41 -19.08
N ALA A 25 -7.22 5.51 -18.12
CA ALA A 25 -6.07 5.44 -17.21
C ALA A 25 -5.70 4.01 -16.84
N VAL A 26 -4.43 3.85 -16.46
CA VAL A 26 -3.89 2.68 -15.77
C VAL A 26 -3.27 3.09 -14.43
N LEU A 27 -3.29 2.17 -13.47
CA LEU A 27 -2.57 2.30 -12.20
C LEU A 27 -1.49 1.21 -12.11
N ILE A 28 -0.27 1.60 -11.76
CA ILE A 28 0.83 0.68 -11.51
C ILE A 28 1.06 0.62 -10.00
N ASP A 29 1.20 -0.59 -9.45
CA ASP A 29 1.45 -0.92 -8.04
C ASP A 29 0.46 -0.22 -7.06
N PRO A 30 -0.87 -0.38 -7.23
CA PRO A 30 -1.84 0.25 -6.36
C PRO A 30 -1.90 -0.45 -5.00
N VAL A 31 -1.86 0.32 -3.89
CA VAL A 31 -1.91 -0.17 -2.51
C VAL A 31 -3.36 -0.29 -2.02
N PHE A 32 -3.73 -1.42 -1.39
CA PHE A 32 -5.09 -1.75 -0.97
C PHE A 32 -5.74 -0.64 -0.12
N GLU A 33 -5.02 -0.12 0.84
CA GLU A 33 -5.50 0.91 1.75
C GLU A 33 -5.74 2.27 1.07
N ASN A 34 -5.15 2.49 -0.11
CA ASN A 34 -5.21 3.76 -0.83
C ASN A 34 -6.30 3.82 -1.92
N VAL A 35 -7.13 2.78 -2.07
CA VAL A 35 -8.20 2.69 -3.09
C VAL A 35 -9.11 3.92 -3.12
N ARG A 36 -9.46 4.47 -1.94
CA ARG A 36 -10.32 5.66 -1.86
C ARG A 36 -9.65 6.89 -2.48
N ARG A 37 -8.36 7.09 -2.18
CA ARG A 37 -7.53 8.16 -2.77
C ARG A 37 -7.49 8.02 -4.29
N ASP A 38 -7.17 6.82 -4.76
CA ASP A 38 -6.92 6.56 -6.17
C ASP A 38 -8.21 6.72 -7.00
N LEU A 39 -9.35 6.23 -6.50
CA LEU A 39 -10.66 6.42 -7.13
C LEU A 39 -11.13 7.89 -7.09
N ALA A 40 -10.83 8.64 -6.03
CA ALA A 40 -11.14 10.06 -5.96
C ALA A 40 -10.34 10.84 -7.01
N LEU A 41 -9.04 10.57 -7.11
CA LEU A 41 -8.16 11.21 -8.09
C LEU A 41 -8.57 10.90 -9.53
N LEU A 42 -8.93 9.66 -9.85
CA LEU A 42 -9.45 9.28 -11.17
C LEU A 42 -10.71 10.08 -11.53
N ARG A 43 -11.65 10.24 -10.56
CA ARG A 43 -12.86 11.05 -10.76
C ARG A 43 -12.57 12.53 -10.97
N GLU A 44 -11.67 13.11 -10.16
CA GLU A 44 -11.24 14.51 -10.28
C GLU A 44 -10.61 14.80 -11.65
N LEU A 45 -9.83 13.84 -12.17
CA LEU A 45 -9.18 13.95 -13.47
C LEU A 45 -10.07 13.56 -14.66
N GLY A 46 -11.30 13.09 -14.41
CA GLY A 46 -12.22 12.62 -15.45
C GLY A 46 -11.71 11.38 -16.18
N LEU A 47 -11.01 10.49 -15.49
CA LEU A 47 -10.38 9.30 -16.07
C LEU A 47 -11.13 8.02 -15.69
N ARG A 48 -11.32 7.14 -16.68
CA ARG A 48 -11.81 5.78 -16.49
C ARG A 48 -10.63 4.82 -16.31
N LEU A 49 -10.57 4.14 -15.19
CA LEU A 49 -9.55 3.11 -14.96
C LEU A 49 -9.83 1.90 -15.88
N THR A 50 -8.87 1.56 -16.74
CA THR A 50 -8.97 0.43 -17.66
C THR A 50 -8.26 -0.80 -17.12
N ALA A 51 -7.12 -0.62 -16.44
CA ALA A 51 -6.33 -1.68 -15.88
C ALA A 51 -5.53 -1.27 -14.64
N THR A 52 -5.27 -2.24 -13.78
CA THR A 52 -4.22 -2.21 -12.77
C THR A 52 -3.09 -3.14 -13.18
N LEU A 53 -1.87 -2.69 -12.96
CA LEU A 53 -0.64 -3.42 -13.29
C LEU A 53 0.22 -3.50 -12.03
N ASP A 54 0.55 -4.71 -11.58
CA ASP A 54 1.58 -4.85 -10.55
C ASP A 54 2.92 -5.19 -11.22
N THR A 55 4.00 -4.54 -10.78
CA THR A 55 5.35 -4.81 -11.29
C THR A 55 5.84 -6.18 -10.85
N HIS A 56 5.39 -6.66 -9.69
CA HIS A 56 5.72 -7.97 -9.13
C HIS A 56 4.73 -8.35 -8.02
N VAL A 57 4.88 -9.52 -7.44
CA VAL A 57 4.16 -9.93 -6.23
C VAL A 57 4.82 -9.29 -5.01
N HIS A 58 4.23 -8.21 -4.51
CA HIS A 58 4.74 -7.43 -3.39
C HIS A 58 4.72 -8.20 -2.07
N ALA A 59 5.70 -7.95 -1.18
CA ALA A 59 5.83 -8.60 0.12
C ALA A 59 5.61 -7.63 1.32
N ASP A 60 5.46 -6.35 1.05
CA ASP A 60 5.39 -5.25 2.02
C ASP A 60 4.00 -4.63 2.14
N HIS A 61 3.15 -4.78 1.12
CA HIS A 61 1.75 -4.34 1.11
C HIS A 61 0.88 -5.28 0.28
N VAL A 62 -0.44 -5.17 0.45
CA VAL A 62 -1.41 -5.87 -0.40
C VAL A 62 -1.82 -4.96 -1.55
N THR A 63 -1.84 -5.51 -2.78
CA THR A 63 -2.29 -4.78 -3.96
C THR A 63 -3.79 -4.47 -3.90
N ALA A 64 -4.17 -3.33 -4.44
CA ALA A 64 -5.56 -2.91 -4.58
C ALA A 64 -6.28 -3.50 -5.80
N ALA A 65 -5.61 -4.29 -6.63
CA ALA A 65 -6.09 -4.71 -7.94
C ALA A 65 -7.50 -5.30 -7.92
N TRP A 66 -7.76 -6.27 -7.03
CA TRP A 66 -9.09 -6.88 -6.87
C TRP A 66 -10.17 -5.86 -6.47
N LEU A 67 -9.87 -5.00 -5.49
CA LEU A 67 -10.85 -4.04 -4.99
C LEU A 67 -11.15 -2.93 -6.02
N LEU A 68 -10.12 -2.48 -6.76
CA LEU A 68 -10.28 -1.54 -7.86
C LEU A 68 -11.11 -2.15 -9.00
N LYS A 69 -10.81 -3.39 -9.41
CA LYS A 69 -11.63 -4.11 -10.39
C LYS A 69 -13.10 -4.16 -9.99
N ALA A 70 -13.36 -4.54 -8.75
CA ALA A 70 -14.73 -4.67 -8.26
C ALA A 70 -15.50 -3.32 -8.23
N ARG A 71 -14.79 -2.19 -8.09
CA ARG A 71 -15.40 -0.84 -8.03
C ARG A 71 -15.43 -0.09 -9.35
N SER A 72 -14.50 -0.36 -10.25
CA SER A 72 -14.34 0.38 -11.52
C SER A 72 -14.57 -0.48 -12.76
N GLY A 73 -14.57 -1.81 -12.62
CA GLY A 73 -14.61 -2.73 -13.76
C GLY A 73 -13.27 -2.85 -14.50
N SER A 74 -12.17 -2.35 -13.93
CA SER A 74 -10.83 -2.45 -14.53
C SER A 74 -10.35 -3.89 -14.63
N GLN A 75 -9.43 -4.15 -15.56
CA GLN A 75 -8.74 -5.43 -15.66
C GLN A 75 -7.57 -5.49 -14.68
N ILE A 76 -7.23 -6.71 -14.23
CA ILE A 76 -6.04 -7.01 -13.43
C ILE A 76 -4.98 -7.62 -14.33
N LEU A 77 -3.83 -6.97 -14.43
CA LEU A 77 -2.71 -7.37 -15.25
C LEU A 77 -1.48 -7.63 -14.36
N LEU A 78 -0.87 -8.80 -14.52
CA LEU A 78 0.32 -9.22 -13.77
C LEU A 78 1.13 -10.18 -14.64
N SER A 79 2.43 -10.33 -14.32
CA SER A 79 3.30 -11.27 -14.99
C SER A 79 2.73 -12.71 -14.99
N GLU A 80 2.76 -13.38 -16.14
CA GLU A 80 2.46 -14.82 -16.21
C GLU A 80 3.38 -15.64 -15.30
N ALA A 81 4.66 -15.24 -15.19
CA ALA A 81 5.64 -15.93 -14.36
C ALA A 81 5.39 -15.79 -12.85
N ALA A 82 4.51 -14.88 -12.43
CA ALA A 82 4.09 -14.76 -11.03
C ALA A 82 3.17 -15.91 -10.59
N ALA A 83 2.57 -16.65 -11.53
CA ALA A 83 1.63 -17.74 -11.28
C ALA A 83 0.47 -17.38 -10.33
N ALA A 84 0.06 -16.11 -10.33
CA ALA A 84 -1.04 -15.61 -9.52
C ALA A 84 -2.41 -16.01 -10.09
N THR A 85 -3.40 -16.13 -9.23
CA THR A 85 -4.79 -16.38 -9.60
C THR A 85 -5.57 -15.07 -9.75
N HIS A 86 -6.73 -15.10 -10.40
CA HIS A 86 -7.62 -13.93 -10.60
C HIS A 86 -7.04 -12.83 -11.49
N VAL A 87 -5.97 -13.12 -12.24
CA VAL A 87 -5.41 -12.24 -13.28
C VAL A 87 -6.31 -12.32 -14.50
N ASP A 88 -6.77 -11.17 -15.02
CA ASP A 88 -7.60 -11.12 -16.22
C ASP A 88 -6.75 -11.30 -17.49
N ARG A 89 -5.56 -10.71 -17.50
CA ARG A 89 -4.63 -10.80 -18.59
C ARG A 89 -3.22 -11.00 -18.06
N PRO A 90 -2.67 -12.23 -18.15
CA PRO A 90 -1.26 -12.48 -17.88
C PRO A 90 -0.37 -11.73 -18.88
N LEU A 91 0.68 -11.09 -18.38
CA LEU A 91 1.61 -10.30 -19.20
C LEU A 91 2.91 -11.06 -19.45
N ARG A 92 3.44 -10.89 -20.66
CA ARG A 92 4.71 -11.44 -21.12
C ARG A 92 5.61 -10.32 -21.63
N HIS A 93 6.90 -10.60 -21.72
CA HIS A 93 7.85 -9.69 -22.38
C HIS A 93 7.40 -9.35 -23.81
N GLY A 94 7.43 -8.06 -24.15
CA GLY A 94 7.01 -7.54 -25.47
C GLY A 94 5.52 -7.24 -25.59
N ASP A 95 4.69 -7.58 -24.60
CA ASP A 95 3.27 -7.19 -24.60
C ASP A 95 3.13 -5.67 -24.52
N GLN A 96 1.96 -5.18 -24.95
CA GLN A 96 1.59 -3.77 -24.83
C GLN A 96 0.30 -3.61 -24.02
N VAL A 97 0.28 -2.64 -23.11
CA VAL A 97 -0.91 -2.24 -22.36
C VAL A 97 -1.37 -0.87 -22.84
N VAL A 98 -2.48 -0.83 -23.54
CA VAL A 98 -3.01 0.39 -24.17
C VAL A 98 -3.92 1.14 -23.20
N PHE A 99 -3.82 2.47 -23.17
CA PHE A 99 -4.72 3.40 -22.49
C PHE A 99 -4.83 4.71 -23.30
N GLY A 100 -6.02 5.06 -23.72
CA GLY A 100 -6.23 6.16 -24.66
C GLY A 100 -5.48 5.95 -25.97
N ALA A 101 -4.64 6.91 -26.35
CA ALA A 101 -3.78 6.84 -27.54
C ALA A 101 -2.33 6.38 -27.21
N ARG A 102 -2.06 6.03 -25.97
CA ARG A 102 -0.73 5.64 -25.48
C ARG A 102 -0.69 4.15 -25.11
N HIS A 103 0.52 3.63 -24.96
CA HIS A 103 0.71 2.28 -24.42
C HIS A 103 1.98 2.17 -23.56
N LEU A 104 2.00 1.16 -22.72
CA LEU A 104 3.17 0.69 -21.99
C LEU A 104 3.68 -0.60 -22.64
N GLU A 105 4.95 -0.63 -23.03
CA GLU A 105 5.67 -1.86 -23.39
C GLU A 105 6.03 -2.62 -22.12
N VAL A 106 5.78 -3.91 -22.11
CA VAL A 106 6.10 -4.81 -20.98
C VAL A 106 7.47 -5.42 -21.20
N ARG A 107 8.39 -5.19 -20.26
CA ARG A 107 9.71 -5.83 -20.24
C ARG A 107 9.81 -6.79 -19.05
N ALA A 108 10.07 -8.07 -19.29
CA ALA A 108 10.38 -9.00 -18.20
C ALA A 108 11.74 -8.65 -17.60
N THR A 109 11.76 -8.39 -16.29
CA THR A 109 12.96 -8.03 -15.54
C THR A 109 13.10 -8.88 -14.27
N PRO A 110 13.13 -10.23 -14.40
CA PRO A 110 13.21 -11.14 -13.26
C PRO A 110 14.52 -10.97 -12.49
N GLY A 111 14.48 -11.32 -11.21
CA GLY A 111 15.67 -11.36 -10.35
C GLY A 111 15.44 -10.86 -8.94
N HIS A 112 14.64 -9.81 -8.70
CA HIS A 112 14.10 -9.53 -7.38
C HIS A 112 13.03 -10.59 -7.04
N THR A 113 12.06 -10.80 -7.93
CA THR A 113 11.21 -11.99 -7.97
C THR A 113 11.27 -12.63 -9.38
N SER A 114 10.79 -13.84 -9.54
CA SER A 114 10.70 -14.50 -10.87
C SER A 114 9.72 -13.78 -11.81
N GLY A 115 8.73 -13.07 -11.27
CA GLY A 115 7.66 -12.41 -12.01
C GLY A 115 7.84 -10.92 -12.21
N CYS A 116 9.01 -10.33 -11.95
CA CYS A 116 9.21 -8.89 -12.10
C CYS A 116 9.04 -8.42 -13.54
N LEU A 117 8.33 -7.29 -13.69
CA LEU A 117 8.13 -6.57 -14.94
C LEU A 117 8.57 -5.12 -14.78
N THR A 118 9.09 -4.55 -15.85
CA THR A 118 9.26 -3.10 -16.03
C THR A 118 8.30 -2.65 -17.12
N TYR A 119 7.60 -1.56 -16.90
CA TYR A 119 6.69 -0.96 -17.86
C TYR A 119 7.33 0.29 -18.48
N VAL A 120 7.48 0.30 -19.79
CA VAL A 120 8.13 1.39 -20.52
C VAL A 120 7.09 2.14 -21.36
N LEU A 121 7.00 3.46 -21.19
CA LEU A 121 6.10 4.27 -22.02
C LEU A 121 6.52 4.24 -23.49
N ASP A 122 5.59 4.25 -24.41
CA ASP A 122 5.74 4.10 -25.85
C ASP A 122 6.81 5.02 -26.50
N ASP A 123 7.05 6.19 -25.93
CA ASP A 123 8.09 7.13 -26.37
C ASP A 123 9.45 6.96 -25.64
N GLN A 124 9.56 5.95 -24.78
CA GLN A 124 10.73 5.62 -23.95
C GLN A 124 11.24 6.76 -23.06
N ARG A 125 10.40 7.75 -22.74
CA ARG A 125 10.75 8.84 -21.84
C ARG A 125 10.57 8.51 -20.37
N MET A 126 9.80 7.47 -20.07
CA MET A 126 9.47 7.03 -18.72
C MET A 126 9.47 5.50 -18.65
N ALA A 127 10.05 4.94 -17.58
CA ALA A 127 9.98 3.52 -17.28
C ALA A 127 9.71 3.32 -15.79
N PHE A 128 8.83 2.36 -15.47
CA PHE A 128 8.41 1.99 -14.13
C PHE A 128 9.06 0.66 -13.79
N THR A 129 10.09 0.72 -12.96
CA THR A 129 11.07 -0.37 -12.80
C THR A 129 10.71 -1.36 -11.69
N GLY A 130 9.66 -1.07 -10.92
CA GLY A 130 9.37 -1.84 -9.71
C GLY A 130 10.60 -1.91 -8.82
N ASP A 131 10.86 -3.09 -8.28
CA ASP A 131 12.04 -3.34 -7.44
C ASP A 131 13.23 -3.94 -8.22
N SER A 132 13.12 -4.08 -9.54
CA SER A 132 14.28 -4.49 -10.36
C SER A 132 15.40 -3.45 -10.28
N LEU A 133 15.05 -2.17 -10.31
CA LEU A 133 15.98 -1.07 -10.12
C LEU A 133 15.36 0.03 -9.25
N LEU A 134 16.03 0.35 -8.14
CA LEU A 134 15.68 1.47 -7.26
C LEU A 134 16.69 2.62 -7.48
N ILE A 135 16.34 3.82 -7.03
CA ILE A 135 17.27 4.96 -7.12
C ILE A 135 18.51 4.67 -6.27
N ARG A 136 19.68 4.54 -6.91
CA ARG A 136 20.95 4.17 -6.26
C ARG A 136 20.87 2.85 -5.51
N GLY A 137 20.14 1.88 -6.06
CA GLY A 137 19.97 0.55 -5.48
C GLY A 137 19.18 -0.40 -6.37
N CYS A 138 18.79 -1.52 -5.80
CA CYS A 138 17.89 -2.50 -6.40
C CYS A 138 17.17 -3.28 -5.31
N GLY A 139 16.10 -3.98 -5.65
CA GLY A 139 15.45 -4.93 -4.76
C GLY A 139 16.37 -6.08 -4.35
N ARG A 140 16.05 -6.72 -3.24
CA ARG A 140 16.75 -7.92 -2.76
C ARG A 140 16.44 -9.13 -3.64
N THR A 141 17.26 -10.19 -3.53
CA THR A 141 17.15 -11.36 -4.41
C THR A 141 17.14 -12.68 -3.65
N ASP A 142 16.94 -12.66 -2.34
CA ASP A 142 17.11 -13.79 -1.44
C ASP A 142 15.79 -14.47 -1.04
N PHE A 143 14.66 -14.08 -1.66
CA PHE A 143 13.36 -14.75 -1.50
C PHE A 143 12.51 -14.65 -2.79
N GLN A 144 11.30 -15.26 -2.80
CA GLN A 144 10.37 -15.27 -3.94
C GLN A 144 11.04 -15.67 -5.29
N GLN A 145 11.91 -16.69 -5.26
CA GLN A 145 12.65 -17.18 -6.41
C GLN A 145 13.58 -16.12 -7.05
N GLY A 146 14.09 -15.20 -6.20
CA GLY A 146 15.04 -14.19 -6.62
C GLY A 146 16.38 -14.78 -7.07
N SER A 147 17.09 -14.03 -7.91
CA SER A 147 18.39 -14.44 -8.45
C SER A 147 19.23 -13.22 -8.77
N PRO A 148 20.39 -13.03 -8.09
CA PRO A 148 21.28 -11.92 -8.41
C PRO A 148 21.73 -11.90 -9.86
N ALA A 149 22.07 -13.07 -10.42
CA ALA A 149 22.55 -13.18 -11.80
C ALA A 149 21.45 -12.80 -12.82
N GLN A 150 20.18 -13.13 -12.53
CA GLN A 150 19.06 -12.71 -13.38
C GLN A 150 18.81 -11.21 -13.23
N LEU A 151 18.81 -10.69 -12.00
CA LEU A 151 18.57 -9.26 -11.75
C LEU A 151 19.61 -8.40 -12.48
N TYR A 152 20.89 -8.76 -12.38
CA TYR A 152 21.96 -8.04 -13.08
C TYR A 152 21.67 -7.98 -14.59
N ARG A 153 21.43 -9.12 -15.23
CA ARG A 153 21.13 -9.19 -16.67
C ARG A 153 19.87 -8.40 -17.02
N SER A 154 18.80 -8.56 -16.24
CA SER A 154 17.55 -7.84 -16.47
C SER A 154 17.74 -6.33 -16.44
N VAL A 155 18.50 -5.82 -15.48
CA VAL A 155 18.76 -4.38 -15.37
C VAL A 155 19.63 -3.89 -16.52
N GLN A 156 20.73 -4.59 -16.83
CA GLN A 156 21.63 -4.17 -17.91
C GLN A 156 20.96 -4.22 -19.29
N ASP A 157 20.21 -5.31 -19.58
CA ASP A 157 19.67 -5.56 -20.91
C ASP A 157 18.32 -4.88 -21.15
N GLN A 158 17.49 -4.70 -20.13
CA GLN A 158 16.10 -4.24 -20.29
C GLN A 158 15.86 -2.82 -19.78
N ILE A 159 16.61 -2.36 -18.78
CA ILE A 159 16.39 -1.05 -18.17
C ILE A 159 17.51 -0.09 -18.59
N LEU A 160 18.76 -0.42 -18.34
CA LEU A 160 19.88 0.46 -18.66
C LEU A 160 20.18 0.53 -20.17
N SER A 161 19.59 -0.30 -21.00
CA SER A 161 19.59 -0.21 -22.46
C SER A 161 18.67 0.88 -23.04
N LEU A 162 17.77 1.44 -22.21
CA LEU A 162 16.90 2.56 -22.60
C LEU A 162 17.72 3.86 -22.87
N PRO A 163 17.13 4.84 -23.55
CA PRO A 163 17.79 6.14 -23.79
C PRO A 163 18.34 6.75 -22.48
N PRO A 164 19.50 7.42 -22.51
CA PRO A 164 20.13 7.99 -21.31
C PRO A 164 19.24 8.96 -20.51
N ASP A 165 18.36 9.69 -21.20
CA ASP A 165 17.41 10.66 -20.65
C ASP A 165 16.05 10.04 -20.24
N CYS A 166 15.86 8.73 -20.43
CA CYS A 166 14.69 8.02 -19.92
C CYS A 166 14.63 8.14 -18.41
N LEU A 167 13.51 8.66 -17.89
CA LEU A 167 13.25 8.78 -16.47
C LEU A 167 12.79 7.44 -15.90
N LEU A 168 13.41 7.04 -14.80
CA LEU A 168 13.15 5.79 -14.12
C LEU A 168 12.41 6.03 -12.81
N TYR A 169 11.28 5.35 -12.65
CA TYR A 169 10.37 5.44 -11.52
C TYR A 169 10.34 4.10 -10.78
N PRO A 170 10.90 4.00 -9.57
CA PRO A 170 11.01 2.74 -8.82
C PRO A 170 9.71 2.35 -8.13
N GLY A 171 9.59 1.07 -7.68
CA GLY A 171 8.50 0.63 -6.83
C GLY A 171 8.55 1.23 -5.43
N HIS A 172 9.77 1.40 -4.88
CA HIS A 172 9.99 1.88 -3.52
C HIS A 172 11.07 2.96 -3.43
N ASP A 173 10.93 3.82 -2.41
CA ASP A 173 12.03 4.64 -1.91
C ASP A 173 11.87 4.90 -0.41
N TYR A 174 13.00 4.80 0.31
CA TYR A 174 13.08 4.94 1.77
C TYR A 174 13.77 6.25 2.21
N ARG A 175 14.11 7.13 1.25
CA ARG A 175 14.90 8.34 1.46
C ARG A 175 14.23 9.62 0.95
N GLY A 176 13.04 9.49 0.36
CA GLY A 176 12.29 10.61 -0.23
C GLY A 176 12.71 10.98 -1.65
N LEU A 177 13.44 10.08 -2.35
CA LEU A 177 13.78 10.25 -3.76
C LEU A 177 12.63 9.76 -4.64
N THR A 178 12.33 10.50 -5.71
CA THR A 178 11.11 10.26 -6.49
C THR A 178 11.36 9.74 -7.90
N VAL A 179 12.50 10.10 -8.49
CA VAL A 179 12.84 9.79 -9.89
C VAL A 179 14.34 9.82 -10.08
N THR A 180 14.83 9.05 -11.04
CA THR A 180 16.20 9.07 -11.54
C THR A 180 16.20 8.93 -13.06
N SER A 181 17.35 8.79 -13.70
CA SER A 181 17.48 8.53 -15.13
C SER A 181 18.41 7.37 -15.41
N VAL A 182 18.32 6.82 -16.63
CA VAL A 182 19.25 5.78 -17.09
C VAL A 182 20.70 6.24 -16.98
N ALA A 183 20.99 7.47 -17.42
CA ALA A 183 22.33 8.02 -17.34
C ALA A 183 22.86 8.13 -15.91
N GLU A 184 21.98 8.54 -14.97
CA GLU A 184 22.35 8.64 -13.56
C GLU A 184 22.61 7.26 -12.95
N GLU A 185 21.74 6.29 -13.18
CA GLU A 185 21.90 4.96 -12.61
C GLU A 185 23.11 4.22 -13.20
N LYS A 186 23.38 4.37 -14.50
CA LYS A 186 24.64 3.89 -15.10
C LYS A 186 25.88 4.45 -14.43
N ARG A 187 25.83 5.71 -14.04
CA ARG A 187 27.01 6.39 -13.47
C ARG A 187 27.13 6.23 -11.97
N TYR A 188 26.02 6.27 -11.26
CA TYR A 188 26.03 6.48 -9.81
C TYR A 188 25.36 5.36 -8.99
N ASN A 189 24.76 4.35 -9.63
CA ASN A 189 24.23 3.22 -8.87
C ASN A 189 25.40 2.42 -8.28
N PRO A 190 25.51 2.32 -6.93
CA PRO A 190 26.66 1.68 -6.31
C PRO A 190 26.69 0.16 -6.45
N ARG A 191 25.60 -0.43 -6.97
CA ARG A 191 25.46 -1.89 -7.14
C ARG A 191 25.47 -2.33 -8.59
N LEU A 192 24.93 -1.52 -9.50
CA LEU A 192 24.62 -1.89 -10.89
C LEU A 192 25.24 -0.95 -11.91
N GLY A 193 25.83 0.16 -11.46
CA GLY A 193 26.47 1.16 -12.30
C GLY A 193 27.99 1.07 -12.31
N GLY A 194 28.64 2.00 -13.02
CA GLY A 194 30.10 2.04 -13.15
C GLY A 194 30.65 0.78 -13.82
N ASP A 195 31.75 0.27 -13.25
CA ASP A 195 32.47 -0.92 -13.73
C ASP A 195 32.05 -2.20 -12.97
N THR A 196 30.93 -2.18 -12.24
CA THR A 196 30.45 -3.36 -11.50
C THR A 196 30.08 -4.48 -12.45
N ASP A 197 30.71 -5.62 -12.30
CA ASP A 197 30.40 -6.81 -13.08
C ASP A 197 29.36 -7.73 -12.40
N ALA A 198 28.93 -8.79 -13.09
CA ALA A 198 27.92 -9.71 -12.60
C ALA A 198 28.38 -10.51 -11.36
N ALA A 199 29.69 -10.77 -11.22
CA ALA A 199 30.25 -11.54 -10.11
C ALA A 199 30.31 -10.67 -8.84
N ASP A 200 30.77 -9.43 -8.97
CA ASP A 200 30.80 -8.44 -7.89
C ASP A 200 29.38 -8.17 -7.37
N PHE A 201 28.44 -7.95 -8.29
CA PHE A 201 27.03 -7.76 -7.96
C PHE A 201 26.46 -8.95 -7.19
N ALA A 202 26.66 -10.18 -7.69
CA ALA A 202 26.16 -11.40 -7.05
C ALA A 202 26.81 -11.60 -5.67
N GLY A 203 28.10 -11.35 -5.55
CA GLY A 203 28.82 -11.38 -4.28
C GLY A 203 28.23 -10.44 -3.24
N TYR A 204 27.95 -9.20 -3.63
CA TYR A 204 27.30 -8.22 -2.76
C TYR A 204 25.89 -8.65 -2.35
N MET A 205 25.05 -9.04 -3.31
CA MET A 205 23.65 -9.39 -3.07
C MET A 205 23.47 -10.61 -2.16
N ASN A 206 24.36 -11.60 -2.26
CA ASN A 206 24.34 -12.79 -1.41
C ASN A 206 24.68 -12.52 0.06
N HIS A 207 25.23 -11.35 0.39
CA HIS A 207 25.67 -10.97 1.75
C HIS A 207 24.85 -9.80 2.33
N LEU A 208 23.74 -9.43 1.74
CA LEU A 208 22.91 -8.29 2.20
C LEU A 208 22.37 -8.46 3.63
N GLY A 209 22.00 -9.68 4.05
CA GLY A 209 21.54 -9.99 5.40
C GLY A 209 20.35 -9.15 5.91
N LEU A 210 19.46 -8.72 5.03
CA LEU A 210 18.32 -7.87 5.39
C LEU A 210 17.23 -8.66 6.10
N PRO A 211 16.55 -8.09 7.13
CA PRO A 211 15.38 -8.72 7.73
C PRO A 211 14.26 -8.90 6.69
N HIS A 212 13.42 -9.91 6.88
CA HIS A 212 12.26 -10.09 6.01
C HIS A 212 11.24 -8.96 6.18
N PRO A 213 10.49 -8.59 5.10
CA PRO A 213 9.38 -7.65 5.21
C PRO A 213 8.36 -8.13 6.24
N LYS A 214 7.91 -7.22 7.12
CA LYS A 214 7.02 -7.56 8.25
C LYS A 214 5.67 -8.14 7.83
N LEU A 215 5.19 -7.81 6.63
CA LEU A 215 3.89 -8.25 6.11
C LEU A 215 4.01 -9.42 5.13
N MET A 216 5.19 -9.99 4.91
CA MET A 216 5.43 -11.00 3.88
C MET A 216 4.47 -12.20 3.98
N ASP A 217 4.20 -12.69 5.19
CA ASP A 217 3.32 -13.84 5.43
C ASP A 217 1.84 -13.55 5.11
N ILE A 218 1.46 -12.28 5.01
CA ILE A 218 0.11 -11.82 4.67
C ILE A 218 0.07 -11.34 3.21
N ALA A 219 1.02 -10.49 2.82
CA ALA A 219 1.01 -9.82 1.54
C ALA A 219 1.26 -10.78 0.37
N VAL A 220 2.26 -11.66 0.46
CA VAL A 220 2.58 -12.58 -0.63
C VAL A 220 1.41 -13.52 -0.96
N PRO A 221 0.79 -14.25 -0.01
CA PRO A 221 -0.39 -15.06 -0.31
C PRO A 221 -1.58 -14.25 -0.82
N ALA A 222 -1.80 -13.03 -0.33
CA ALA A 222 -2.87 -12.17 -0.78
C ALA A 222 -2.62 -11.68 -2.22
N ASN A 223 -1.39 -11.27 -2.55
CA ASN A 223 -1.02 -10.77 -3.86
C ASN A 223 -0.96 -11.87 -4.92
N LEU A 224 -0.68 -13.11 -4.54
CA LEU A 224 -0.90 -14.27 -5.42
C LEU A 224 -2.37 -14.51 -5.78
N ARG A 225 -3.30 -13.81 -5.11
CA ARG A 225 -4.74 -13.73 -5.44
C ARG A 225 -5.16 -12.32 -5.85
N CYS A 226 -4.21 -11.50 -6.30
CA CYS A 226 -4.45 -10.11 -6.71
C CYS A 226 -5.12 -9.23 -5.64
N GLY A 227 -4.85 -9.48 -4.37
CA GLY A 227 -5.42 -8.73 -3.25
C GLY A 227 -6.85 -9.13 -2.87
N GLN A 228 -7.35 -10.29 -3.34
CA GLN A 228 -8.65 -10.80 -2.93
C GLN A 228 -8.57 -11.38 -1.51
N PRO A 229 -9.41 -10.95 -0.57
CA PRO A 229 -9.53 -11.57 0.76
C PRO A 229 -10.09 -13.00 0.69
N ASP A 230 -9.62 -13.91 1.60
CA ASP A 230 -9.96 -15.34 1.57
C ASP A 230 -11.47 -15.65 1.61
N ASP A 231 -12.23 -14.92 2.43
CA ASP A 231 -13.63 -15.27 2.75
C ASP A 231 -14.65 -14.24 2.24
N ARG A 232 -14.30 -13.34 1.34
CA ARG A 232 -15.18 -12.22 0.99
C ARG A 232 -15.56 -12.17 -0.47
N THR A 233 -16.75 -12.70 -0.72
CA THR A 233 -17.50 -12.43 -1.97
C THR A 233 -18.19 -11.06 -1.94
N VAL A 234 -18.35 -10.43 -0.76
CA VAL A 234 -19.05 -9.16 -0.59
C VAL A 234 -18.04 -8.03 -0.38
N LEU A 235 -18.10 -7.03 -1.24
CA LEU A 235 -17.32 -5.79 -1.09
C LEU A 235 -17.68 -5.10 0.23
N PRO A 236 -16.69 -4.64 1.02
CA PRO A 236 -16.97 -3.83 2.20
C PRO A 236 -17.73 -2.57 1.78
N GLN A 237 -18.94 -2.39 2.35
CA GLN A 237 -19.69 -1.17 2.14
C GLN A 237 -18.95 0.00 2.79
N GLU A 238 -18.69 1.04 2.01
CA GLU A 238 -17.96 2.20 2.51
C GLU A 238 -18.80 2.99 3.54
N PRO A 239 -18.31 3.15 4.78
CA PRO A 239 -19.00 3.95 5.77
C PRO A 239 -18.99 5.44 5.38
N THR A 240 -20.10 6.15 5.65
CA THR A 240 -20.30 7.55 5.26
C THR A 240 -20.13 8.54 6.41
N TRP A 241 -19.98 8.04 7.66
CA TRP A 241 -19.95 8.89 8.86
C TRP A 241 -18.60 9.59 9.09
N ALA A 242 -17.50 9.06 8.55
CA ALA A 242 -16.16 9.65 8.60
C ALA A 242 -15.31 9.21 7.40
N PRO A 243 -14.18 9.88 7.11
CA PRO A 243 -13.22 9.44 6.11
C PRO A 243 -12.42 8.24 6.63
N LEU A 244 -12.93 7.04 6.41
CA LEU A 244 -12.33 5.78 6.87
C LEU A 244 -11.52 5.11 5.77
N THR A 245 -10.47 4.38 6.18
CA THR A 245 -9.65 3.52 5.33
C THR A 245 -9.97 2.06 5.65
N CYS A 246 -10.30 1.26 4.63
CA CYS A 246 -10.45 -0.18 4.79
C CYS A 246 -9.08 -0.85 4.76
N ARG A 247 -8.74 -1.60 5.81
CA ARG A 247 -7.56 -2.46 5.82
C ARG A 247 -7.87 -3.78 5.12
N PHE A 248 -6.84 -4.44 4.59
CA PHE A 248 -7.02 -5.76 3.97
C PHE A 248 -7.68 -6.79 4.92
N SER A 249 -7.44 -6.70 6.22
CA SER A 249 -8.15 -7.47 7.25
C SER A 249 -9.65 -7.21 7.33
N GLY A 250 -10.17 -6.22 6.60
CA GLY A 250 -11.56 -5.79 6.58
C GLY A 250 -11.98 -4.91 7.74
N ILE A 251 -11.02 -4.44 8.53
CA ILE A 251 -11.25 -3.46 9.59
C ILE A 251 -11.19 -2.07 8.99
N TRP A 252 -12.14 -1.23 9.35
CA TRP A 252 -12.09 0.20 9.03
C TRP A 252 -11.22 0.93 10.04
N GLU A 253 -10.37 1.83 9.55
CA GLU A 253 -9.52 2.68 10.38
C GLU A 253 -9.83 4.15 10.15
N ILE A 254 -9.74 4.93 11.23
CA ILE A 254 -9.78 6.39 11.19
C ILE A 254 -8.40 6.95 11.54
N GLN A 255 -7.93 7.93 10.76
CA GLN A 255 -6.69 8.64 11.07
C GLN A 255 -6.89 9.56 12.27
N PRO A 256 -5.86 9.79 13.12
CA PRO A 256 -5.99 10.64 14.30
C PRO A 256 -6.51 12.04 14.01
N THR A 257 -5.95 12.72 13.00
CA THR A 257 -6.42 14.06 12.59
C THR A 257 -7.88 14.05 12.14
N ALA A 258 -8.29 13.03 11.37
CA ALA A 258 -9.68 12.91 10.93
C ALA A 258 -10.64 12.66 12.11
N LEU A 259 -10.25 11.85 13.10
CA LEU A 259 -11.05 11.68 14.31
C LEU A 259 -11.13 12.98 15.09
N GLN A 260 -10.01 13.71 15.26
CA GLN A 260 -9.99 14.99 15.94
C GLN A 260 -10.94 16.00 15.29
N GLU A 261 -10.97 16.08 13.97
CA GLU A 261 -11.91 16.94 13.23
C GLU A 261 -13.38 16.57 13.51
N GLN A 262 -13.69 15.26 13.56
CA GLN A 262 -15.05 14.80 13.87
C GLN A 262 -15.48 15.16 15.29
N ILE A 263 -14.61 14.95 16.28
CA ILE A 263 -14.94 15.22 17.69
C ILE A 263 -14.85 16.71 18.07
N ALA A 264 -14.11 17.53 17.33
CA ALA A 264 -14.09 18.99 17.50
C ALA A 264 -15.34 19.67 16.90
N GLY A 265 -16.05 18.98 16.02
CA GLY A 265 -17.24 19.50 15.32
C GLY A 265 -18.55 19.27 16.10
N LYS A 266 -19.68 19.62 15.45
CA LYS A 266 -21.04 19.44 16.01
C LYS A 266 -21.42 17.97 16.26
N LYS A 267 -20.65 17.01 15.75
CA LYS A 267 -20.87 15.55 15.88
C LYS A 267 -20.16 14.91 17.06
N ALA A 268 -19.54 15.69 17.93
CA ALA A 268 -18.78 15.15 19.07
C ALA A 268 -19.58 14.18 19.97
N SER A 269 -20.88 14.44 20.16
CA SER A 269 -21.77 13.58 20.96
C SER A 269 -22.29 12.34 20.20
N GLU A 270 -22.07 12.27 18.89
CA GLU A 270 -22.56 11.19 18.04
C GLU A 270 -21.58 10.01 17.96
N ILE A 271 -20.27 10.25 18.23
CA ILE A 271 -19.22 9.22 18.14
C ILE A 271 -18.87 8.73 19.54
N GLN A 272 -18.85 7.44 19.73
CA GLN A 272 -18.37 6.80 20.95
C GLN A 272 -16.91 6.45 20.81
N ILE A 273 -16.05 6.92 21.72
CA ILE A 273 -14.64 6.54 21.77
C ILE A 273 -14.48 5.51 22.89
N VAL A 274 -14.02 4.33 22.56
CA VAL A 274 -13.83 3.22 23.49
C VAL A 274 -12.34 2.91 23.59
N ASP A 275 -11.73 3.31 24.71
CA ASP A 275 -10.33 3.01 24.99
C ASP A 275 -10.22 1.64 25.65
N VAL A 276 -9.55 0.71 25.00
CA VAL A 276 -9.44 -0.69 25.45
C VAL A 276 -8.12 -0.98 26.15
N ARG A 277 -7.42 0.05 26.61
CA ARG A 277 -6.22 -0.07 27.43
C ARG A 277 -6.56 -0.43 28.87
N GLU A 278 -5.52 -0.78 29.63
CA GLU A 278 -5.66 -0.95 31.08
C GLU A 278 -5.81 0.41 31.80
N PRO A 279 -6.42 0.47 32.99
CA PRO A 279 -6.60 1.72 33.75
C PRO A 279 -5.29 2.49 33.97
N SER A 280 -4.20 1.80 34.23
CA SER A 280 -2.87 2.40 34.39
C SER A 280 -2.33 3.07 33.12
N GLU A 281 -2.67 2.54 31.94
CA GLU A 281 -2.30 3.13 30.66
C GLU A 281 -3.20 4.32 30.28
N PHE A 282 -4.47 4.30 30.72
CA PHE A 282 -5.41 5.38 30.43
C PHE A 282 -5.01 6.69 31.13
N SER A 283 -4.40 6.57 32.31
CA SER A 283 -3.94 7.68 33.13
C SER A 283 -2.42 7.94 33.01
N ASP A 284 -1.70 7.27 32.12
CA ASP A 284 -0.26 7.42 31.93
C ASP A 284 0.11 8.72 31.19
N SER A 285 1.39 8.91 30.89
CA SER A 285 1.92 10.09 30.19
C SER A 285 1.36 10.28 28.78
N LEU A 286 0.79 9.24 28.14
CA LEU A 286 0.10 9.37 26.85
C LEU A 286 -1.26 10.07 27.01
N GLY A 287 -1.88 10.01 28.21
CA GLY A 287 -3.23 10.49 28.42
C GLY A 287 -4.28 9.71 27.62
N HIS A 288 -5.46 10.29 27.47
CA HIS A 288 -6.55 9.72 26.68
C HIS A 288 -7.26 10.79 25.87
N ILE A 289 -8.02 10.36 24.86
CA ILE A 289 -8.83 11.26 24.03
C ILE A 289 -10.02 11.76 24.84
N ARG A 290 -10.33 13.04 24.75
CA ARG A 290 -11.47 13.67 25.45
C ARG A 290 -12.77 12.90 25.18
N GLY A 291 -13.47 12.57 26.27
CA GLY A 291 -14.72 11.82 26.19
C GLY A 291 -14.56 10.35 25.89
N ALA A 292 -13.35 9.82 25.86
CA ALA A 292 -13.11 8.38 25.73
C ALA A 292 -13.60 7.64 27.00
N ARG A 293 -14.33 6.56 26.75
CA ARG A 293 -14.75 5.65 27.80
C ARG A 293 -13.73 4.51 27.91
N LEU A 294 -13.21 4.32 29.12
CA LEU A 294 -12.33 3.20 29.41
C LEU A 294 -13.13 1.90 29.52
N LEU A 295 -12.79 0.93 28.69
CA LEU A 295 -13.36 -0.41 28.69
C LEU A 295 -12.28 -1.43 28.30
N PRO A 296 -11.49 -1.93 29.27
CA PRO A 296 -10.37 -2.81 28.99
C PRO A 296 -10.72 -3.97 28.08
N LEU A 297 -9.78 -4.35 27.18
CA LEU A 297 -10.03 -5.42 26.21
C LEU A 297 -10.46 -6.73 26.87
N SER A 298 -9.90 -7.03 28.04
CA SER A 298 -10.25 -8.21 28.86
C SER A 298 -11.69 -8.23 29.34
N GLU A 299 -12.30 -7.06 29.53
CA GLU A 299 -13.68 -6.91 30.01
C GLU A 299 -14.68 -6.65 28.86
N LEU A 300 -14.20 -6.32 27.68
CA LEU A 300 -15.03 -5.86 26.56
C LEU A 300 -16.16 -6.83 26.23
N ALA A 301 -15.87 -8.13 26.18
CA ALA A 301 -16.85 -9.15 25.79
C ALA A 301 -18.06 -9.22 26.76
N SER A 302 -17.83 -9.05 28.07
CA SER A 302 -18.89 -9.07 29.09
C SER A 302 -19.66 -7.75 29.21
N ARG A 303 -19.08 -6.65 28.67
CA ARG A 303 -19.60 -5.29 28.81
C ARG A 303 -20.04 -4.66 27.49
N ILE A 304 -20.18 -5.47 26.41
CA ILE A 304 -20.62 -4.99 25.08
C ILE A 304 -21.94 -4.22 25.16
N GLY A 305 -22.87 -4.64 26.03
CA GLY A 305 -24.16 -3.96 26.23
C GLY A 305 -24.08 -2.51 26.69
N GLU A 306 -22.91 -2.05 27.12
CA GLU A 306 -22.66 -0.65 27.49
C GLU A 306 -22.35 0.24 26.28
N ILE A 307 -22.12 -0.36 25.10
CA ILE A 307 -21.81 0.35 23.85
C ILE A 307 -23.11 0.46 23.04
N ALA A 308 -23.50 1.69 22.70
CA ALA A 308 -24.67 1.91 21.87
C ALA A 308 -24.41 1.47 20.42
N ALA A 309 -25.23 0.54 19.92
CA ALA A 309 -25.03 -0.05 18.59
C ALA A 309 -25.52 0.81 17.43
N ASP A 310 -26.26 1.88 17.72
CA ASP A 310 -26.89 2.81 16.77
C ASP A 310 -25.99 3.98 16.36
N ARG A 311 -24.84 4.15 17.00
CA ARG A 311 -23.89 5.24 16.79
C ARG A 311 -22.51 4.74 16.40
N PRO A 312 -21.72 5.54 15.63
CA PRO A 312 -20.34 5.23 15.33
C PRO A 312 -19.49 4.98 16.59
N VAL A 313 -18.66 3.96 16.54
CA VAL A 313 -17.73 3.58 17.62
C VAL A 313 -16.31 3.58 17.07
N VAL A 314 -15.41 4.31 17.75
CA VAL A 314 -13.98 4.28 17.51
C VAL A 314 -13.28 3.59 18.66
N THR A 315 -12.63 2.47 18.38
CA THR A 315 -11.82 1.76 19.38
C THR A 315 -10.39 2.32 19.40
N VAL A 316 -9.85 2.48 20.60
CA VAL A 316 -8.53 3.08 20.84
C VAL A 316 -7.71 2.16 21.73
N CYS A 317 -6.41 2.04 21.44
CA CYS A 317 -5.45 1.47 22.37
C CYS A 317 -4.09 2.18 22.24
N ARG A 318 -3.02 1.63 22.80
CA ARG A 318 -1.69 2.25 22.74
C ARG A 318 -1.17 2.41 21.30
N SER A 319 -1.21 1.33 20.47
CA SER A 319 -0.59 1.28 19.13
C SER A 319 -1.53 0.89 17.98
N GLY A 320 -2.82 0.67 18.27
CA GLY A 320 -3.81 0.23 17.28
C GLY A 320 -4.07 -1.29 17.24
N ALA A 321 -3.20 -2.13 17.80
CA ALA A 321 -3.32 -3.59 17.69
C ALA A 321 -4.45 -4.18 18.55
N ARG A 322 -4.51 -3.85 19.85
CA ARG A 322 -5.58 -4.30 20.75
C ARG A 322 -6.94 -3.74 20.36
N SER A 323 -6.98 -2.48 19.90
CA SER A 323 -8.21 -1.86 19.45
C SER A 323 -8.71 -2.44 18.12
N ALA A 324 -7.82 -2.92 17.24
CA ALA A 324 -8.22 -3.69 16.07
C ALA A 324 -8.92 -5.02 16.48
N GLN A 325 -8.40 -5.73 17.49
CA GLN A 325 -9.08 -6.91 18.05
C GLN A 325 -10.45 -6.57 18.65
N ALA A 326 -10.52 -5.45 19.39
CA ALA A 326 -11.78 -4.94 19.93
C ALA A 326 -12.80 -4.64 18.83
N THR A 327 -12.37 -4.01 17.72
CA THR A 327 -13.22 -3.76 16.55
C THR A 327 -13.83 -5.05 16.01
N VAL A 328 -13.03 -6.12 15.87
CA VAL A 328 -13.53 -7.42 15.41
C VAL A 328 -14.54 -8.03 16.39
N LEU A 329 -14.29 -7.93 17.70
CA LEU A 329 -15.23 -8.41 18.73
C LEU A 329 -16.57 -7.67 18.66
N LEU A 330 -16.54 -6.33 18.56
CA LEU A 330 -17.73 -5.50 18.43
C LEU A 330 -18.50 -5.78 17.13
N GLN A 331 -17.78 -5.99 16.03
CA GLN A 331 -18.38 -6.34 14.74
C GLN A 331 -19.14 -7.68 14.83
N LYS A 332 -18.55 -8.69 15.48
CA LYS A 332 -19.20 -9.99 15.72
C LYS A 332 -20.43 -9.86 16.62
N ALA A 333 -20.43 -8.89 17.52
CA ALA A 333 -21.57 -8.58 18.38
C ALA A 333 -22.66 -7.73 17.70
N GLY A 334 -22.51 -7.38 16.42
CA GLY A 334 -23.52 -6.70 15.62
C GLY A 334 -23.42 -5.17 15.57
N VAL A 335 -22.36 -4.56 16.13
CA VAL A 335 -22.12 -3.12 15.96
C VAL A 335 -21.68 -2.85 14.52
N LYS A 336 -22.40 -1.99 13.81
CA LYS A 336 -22.24 -1.79 12.36
C LYS A 336 -21.27 -0.66 11.99
N GLN A 337 -21.28 0.41 12.76
CA GLN A 337 -20.48 1.61 12.47
C GLN A 337 -19.23 1.62 13.36
N LEU A 338 -18.18 0.94 12.90
CA LEU A 338 -16.96 0.72 13.68
C LEU A 338 -15.72 1.24 12.94
N ALA A 339 -14.78 1.80 13.69
CA ALA A 339 -13.44 2.06 13.23
C ALA A 339 -12.41 1.83 14.35
N ASN A 340 -11.22 1.39 13.96
CA ASN A 340 -10.02 1.37 14.80
C ASN A 340 -9.27 2.69 14.64
N LEU A 341 -8.74 3.28 15.72
CA LEU A 341 -7.84 4.42 15.63
C LEU A 341 -6.48 3.96 15.08
N ALA A 342 -6.12 4.43 13.89
CA ALA A 342 -4.87 4.10 13.23
C ALA A 342 -3.66 4.52 14.09
N GLY A 343 -2.79 3.55 14.46
CA GLY A 343 -1.61 3.80 15.28
C GLY A 343 -1.88 4.13 16.76
N GLY A 344 -3.15 4.18 17.19
CA GLY A 344 -3.56 4.38 18.57
C GLY A 344 -3.04 5.68 19.21
N MET A 345 -2.93 5.70 20.53
CA MET A 345 -2.48 6.87 21.30
C MET A 345 -1.03 7.29 21.00
N LEU A 346 -0.17 6.34 20.57
CA LEU A 346 1.20 6.69 20.17
C LEU A 346 1.17 7.65 18.97
N ARG A 347 0.38 7.34 17.95
CA ARG A 347 0.26 8.20 16.78
C ARG A 347 -0.52 9.49 17.08
N TRP A 348 -1.57 9.42 17.89
CA TRP A 348 -2.31 10.59 18.36
C TRP A 348 -1.37 11.62 18.99
N ARG A 349 -0.45 11.17 19.86
CA ARG A 349 0.54 12.03 20.51
C ARG A 349 1.63 12.53 19.55
N ALA A 350 2.08 11.68 18.63
CA ALA A 350 3.07 12.07 17.63
C ALA A 350 2.54 13.18 16.70
N GLU A 351 1.22 13.22 16.44
CA GLU A 351 0.55 14.26 15.68
C GLU A 351 0.16 15.47 16.57
N SER A 352 0.62 15.52 17.84
CA SER A 352 0.40 16.61 18.80
C SER A 352 -1.07 16.95 19.05
N LEU A 353 -1.95 15.94 18.97
CA LEU A 353 -3.38 16.12 19.19
C LEU A 353 -3.73 16.20 20.69
N PRO A 354 -4.85 16.88 21.05
CA PRO A 354 -5.23 17.12 22.44
C PRO A 354 -5.51 15.82 23.21
N VAL A 355 -5.09 15.79 24.47
CA VAL A 355 -5.38 14.69 25.40
C VAL A 355 -5.86 15.22 26.73
N GLU A 356 -6.67 14.42 27.43
CA GLU A 356 -6.97 14.59 28.85
C GLU A 356 -6.02 13.68 29.64
N GLN A 357 -5.54 14.17 30.76
CA GLN A 357 -4.80 13.37 31.74
C GLN A 357 -5.80 13.01 32.85
N GLY A 358 -5.72 11.76 33.33
CA GLY A 358 -6.53 11.40 34.50
C GLY A 358 -6.23 12.34 35.63
N SER A 359 -7.26 12.95 36.23
CA SER A 359 -7.14 13.57 37.54
C SER A 359 -6.76 12.45 38.54
N GLU A 360 -5.63 12.64 39.27
CA GLU A 360 -5.30 11.84 40.43
C GLU A 360 -6.46 11.72 41.41
#